data_e74abef053359919ce3ad48e45c9dc8c
#
_entry.id   e74abef053359919ce3ad48e45c9dc8c
#
_cell.length_a   1.000
_cell.length_b   1.000
_cell.length_c   1.000
_cell.angle_alpha   90.00
_cell.angle_beta   90.00
_cell.angle_gamma   90.00
#
_symmetry.space_group_name_H-M   'P 1'
#
loop_
_entity.id
_entity.type
_entity.pdbx_description
1 polymer ?
#
loop_
_entity_poly.entity_id
_entity_poly.type
_entity_poly.pdbx_seq_one_letter_code
_entity_poly.pdbx_strand_id
1 'polypeptide(L)'
;MLTLTQPGRALTALTTLAVASLALATPLAACGSDGRQVFDDDAATPPGPPAPGGEAGTFEPAEGGAEAGKPVAVGYLSGRVVAPEGTVPISQALVYLTDRQPEPLPGQAYCDTCVKLSPLEPYGYSKPDGTFEVPVYKSGKQLLVVQKGQFRRVREVELQAGDQRTDPAFTRLPGKSDPSKGDTIPRIAMVVGGYDKIDYSMKKLGIEEFYRYGDAPPPFPSNGPGIKTGKSGNDLIASKTELGQNHIVLMPCATFGYDRNEASGQFVCGAPSSGQKGALKAFVDAGGKLYVTDFSYEAVRQTWPGFITWYDSGMQPLTDTSRGVGTACRAGEENTPGTAVDVGLRDWMNAIGESNIQLQASWSRIQKVSPQPGVDATGKPVTITPKVWMTSQVGGAALPATVSFEQTCGRVLVSSYHCEGDDGSKLLAQEKALLYTLLEVGVCVGQLPPPPPPR
;
A
#
# COMPACT_ATOMS: atom_id res chain seq x y z
N MET A 1 59.47 -30.99 -9.82
CA MET A 1 60.74 -30.52 -10.45
C MET A 1 60.39 -29.51 -11.53
N LEU A 2 61.04 -28.35 -11.47
CA LEU A 2 61.00 -27.17 -12.37
C LEU A 2 59.78 -26.21 -12.18
N THR A 3 59.95 -25.17 -11.43
CA THR A 3 60.60 -23.82 -11.48
C THR A 3 59.77 -22.76 -12.25
N LEU A 4 59.28 -21.88 -11.45
CA LEU A 4 59.28 -20.41 -11.42
C LEU A 4 59.75 -19.66 -12.68
N THR A 5 58.95 -18.68 -13.09
CA THR A 5 59.45 -17.31 -13.34
C THR A 5 58.31 -16.27 -13.40
N GLN A 6 58.36 -15.29 -12.51
CA GLN A 6 57.87 -13.92 -12.78
C GLN A 6 59.03 -13.14 -13.47
N PRO A 7 58.78 -12.09 -14.25
CA PRO A 7 58.81 -10.72 -13.76
C PRO A 7 57.79 -9.80 -14.52
N GLY A 8 57.47 -8.64 -14.20
CA GLY A 8 58.13 -7.42 -13.88
C GLY A 8 57.16 -6.27 -13.63
N ARG A 9 57.52 -5.42 -12.74
CA ARG A 9 56.90 -4.12 -12.42
C ARG A 9 57.10 -3.12 -13.55
N ALA A 10 56.07 -2.31 -13.86
CA ALA A 10 56.27 -1.01 -14.49
C ALA A 10 55.49 0.05 -13.70
N LEU A 11 56.24 0.94 -13.11
CA LEU A 11 55.82 2.24 -12.57
C LEU A 11 55.52 3.17 -13.72
N THR A 12 54.39 3.89 -13.69
CA THR A 12 54.26 5.13 -14.46
C THR A 12 53.40 6.15 -13.69
N ALA A 13 54.05 7.18 -13.41
CA ALA A 13 53.85 8.53 -12.97
C ALA A 13 52.43 9.14 -12.94
N LEU A 14 52.22 9.85 -11.81
CA LEU A 14 51.17 10.88 -11.57
C LEU A 14 51.29 12.03 -12.56
N THR A 15 50.14 12.48 -13.06
CA THR A 15 49.93 13.88 -13.49
C THR A 15 48.67 14.39 -12.85
N THR A 16 48.83 15.27 -11.89
CA THR A 16 47.79 16.08 -11.24
C THR A 16 47.36 17.19 -12.19
N LEU A 17 46.10 17.19 -12.58
CA LEU A 17 45.44 18.36 -13.17
C LEU A 17 44.46 18.95 -12.14
N ALA A 18 44.81 20.14 -11.63
CA ALA A 18 43.93 20.96 -10.84
C ALA A 18 42.96 21.70 -11.75
N VAL A 19 41.68 21.46 -11.61
CA VAL A 19 40.61 22.27 -12.21
C VAL A 19 39.91 23.03 -11.11
N ALA A 20 40.03 24.35 -11.18
CA ALA A 20 39.35 25.28 -10.28
C ALA A 20 37.85 25.30 -10.58
N SER A 21 37.05 24.94 -9.61
CA SER A 21 35.59 25.05 -9.68
C SER A 21 35.13 26.39 -9.16
N LEU A 22 34.57 27.19 -10.04
CA LEU A 22 33.86 28.43 -9.70
C LEU A 22 32.49 28.08 -9.11
N ALA A 23 32.29 28.34 -7.83
CA ALA A 23 31.00 28.17 -7.17
C ALA A 23 30.10 29.36 -7.49
N LEU A 24 29.05 29.15 -8.28
CA LEU A 24 27.89 30.03 -8.33
C LEU A 24 26.89 29.57 -7.26
N ALA A 25 26.77 30.35 -6.21
CA ALA A 25 25.74 30.19 -5.21
C ALA A 25 24.46 30.86 -5.72
N THR A 26 23.44 30.05 -6.03
CA THR A 26 22.06 30.54 -6.17
C THR A 26 21.30 30.20 -4.88
N PRO A 27 20.56 31.15 -4.28
CA PRO A 27 19.75 30.86 -3.12
C PRO A 27 18.50 30.05 -3.53
N LEU A 28 18.38 28.80 -3.11
CA LEU A 28 17.14 28.06 -3.13
C LEU A 28 16.24 28.60 -2.00
N ALA A 29 15.18 29.31 -2.40
CA ALA A 29 14.07 29.59 -1.53
C ALA A 29 13.38 28.28 -1.16
N ALA A 30 13.48 27.89 0.11
CA ALA A 30 12.71 26.78 0.65
C ALA A 30 11.25 27.23 0.80
N CYS A 31 10.38 26.84 -0.11
CA CYS A 31 8.94 26.80 0.12
C CYS A 31 8.62 25.48 0.80
N GLY A 32 8.43 25.51 2.10
CA GLY A 32 7.74 24.46 2.83
C GLY A 32 6.29 24.44 2.36
N SER A 33 5.85 23.33 1.83
CA SER A 33 4.44 23.08 1.56
C SER A 33 3.97 21.94 2.45
N ASP A 34 3.39 22.31 3.59
CA ASP A 34 2.42 21.47 4.29
C ASP A 34 1.19 21.38 3.40
N GLY A 35 1.16 20.41 2.51
CA GLY A 35 0.09 20.22 1.52
C GLY A 35 -0.64 18.90 1.74
N ARG A 36 -1.57 18.86 2.70
CA ARG A 36 -2.77 18.05 2.49
C ARG A 36 -3.49 18.68 1.31
N GLN A 37 -3.51 18.02 0.15
CA GLN A 37 -4.37 18.44 -0.95
C GLN A 37 -5.83 18.18 -0.57
N VAL A 38 -6.48 19.22 -0.09
CA VAL A 38 -7.91 19.38 -0.14
C VAL A 38 -8.22 19.83 -1.58
N PHE A 39 -8.99 19.06 -2.33
CA PHE A 39 -9.51 19.50 -3.62
C PHE A 39 -10.66 20.46 -3.33
N ASP A 40 -10.40 21.75 -3.46
CA ASP A 40 -11.46 22.75 -3.56
C ASP A 40 -11.88 22.86 -5.03
N ASP A 41 -13.03 22.30 -5.34
CA ASP A 41 -13.81 22.65 -6.53
C ASP A 41 -14.75 23.82 -6.17
N ASP A 42 -14.31 25.04 -6.42
CA ASP A 42 -15.21 26.17 -6.67
C ASP A 42 -14.50 27.24 -7.50
N ALA A 43 -14.62 27.08 -8.81
CA ALA A 43 -14.35 28.16 -9.75
C ALA A 43 -15.50 29.17 -9.69
N ALA A 44 -15.40 30.12 -8.79
CA ALA A 44 -16.33 31.24 -8.71
C ALA A 44 -16.12 32.16 -9.92
N THR A 45 -17.18 32.35 -10.71
CA THR A 45 -17.32 33.38 -11.74
C THR A 45 -17.17 34.77 -11.10
N PRO A 46 -16.47 35.72 -11.71
CA PRO A 46 -16.34 37.06 -11.14
C PRO A 46 -17.67 37.79 -11.15
N PRO A 47 -17.98 38.56 -10.09
CA PRO A 47 -19.23 39.31 -10.00
C PRO A 47 -19.27 40.50 -10.94
N GLY A 48 -20.37 40.62 -11.64
CA GLY A 48 -20.71 41.81 -12.45
C GLY A 48 -21.02 43.03 -11.56
N PRO A 49 -21.00 44.26 -12.13
CA PRO A 49 -21.15 45.48 -11.36
C PRO A 49 -22.56 45.64 -10.78
N PRO A 50 -22.71 46.30 -9.61
CA PRO A 50 -23.98 46.41 -8.92
C PRO A 50 -24.93 47.39 -9.60
N ALA A 51 -26.20 46.98 -9.68
CA ALA A 51 -27.32 47.83 -10.04
C ALA A 51 -27.75 48.68 -8.84
N PRO A 52 -28.21 49.93 -9.06
CA PRO A 52 -28.56 50.83 -7.96
C PRO A 52 -30.00 50.66 -7.45
N GLY A 53 -30.16 50.68 -6.15
CA GLY A 53 -31.37 51.13 -5.45
C GLY A 53 -32.44 50.06 -5.17
N GLY A 54 -32.46 49.51 -3.95
CA GLY A 54 -33.57 48.83 -3.33
C GLY A 54 -33.48 49.02 -1.82
N GLU A 55 -34.52 49.55 -1.19
CA GLU A 55 -34.57 49.93 0.20
C GLU A 55 -34.21 48.80 1.18
N ALA A 56 -33.53 49.18 2.24
CA ALA A 56 -33.12 48.30 3.35
C ALA A 56 -34.33 47.77 4.10
N GLY A 57 -34.72 46.54 3.81
CA GLY A 57 -35.56 45.74 4.71
C GLY A 57 -34.73 45.27 5.88
N THR A 58 -35.07 45.69 7.08
CA THR A 58 -34.54 45.12 8.35
C THR A 58 -34.85 43.64 8.41
N PHE A 59 -33.82 42.81 8.22
CA PHE A 59 -33.89 41.40 8.59
C PHE A 59 -33.84 41.33 10.12
N GLU A 60 -34.96 41.05 10.75
CA GLU A 60 -34.92 40.48 12.08
C GLU A 60 -34.23 39.12 12.00
N PRO A 61 -33.24 38.82 12.86
CA PRO A 61 -32.68 37.49 12.93
C PRO A 61 -33.80 36.55 13.35
N ALA A 62 -34.15 35.59 12.52
CA ALA A 62 -34.97 34.45 12.94
C ALA A 62 -34.24 33.77 14.10
N GLU A 63 -34.87 33.84 15.26
CA GLU A 63 -34.39 33.16 16.44
C GLU A 63 -34.23 31.66 16.16
N GLY A 64 -32.98 31.21 16.27
CA GLY A 64 -32.59 29.88 16.74
C GLY A 64 -33.30 28.70 16.12
N GLY A 65 -32.92 28.31 14.91
CA GLY A 65 -32.85 26.89 14.63
C GLY A 65 -31.79 26.32 15.57
N ALA A 66 -32.20 25.60 16.62
CA ALA A 66 -31.30 24.88 17.50
C ALA A 66 -30.43 23.99 16.60
N GLU A 67 -29.14 24.29 16.45
CA GLU A 67 -28.15 23.29 16.01
C GLU A 67 -28.40 22.09 16.94
N ALA A 68 -28.84 20.98 16.37
CA ALA A 68 -29.00 19.75 17.15
C ALA A 68 -27.63 19.51 17.79
N GLY A 69 -27.52 19.79 19.08
CA GLY A 69 -26.24 19.84 19.78
C GLY A 69 -25.49 18.56 19.56
N LYS A 70 -24.22 18.68 19.21
CA LYS A 70 -23.33 17.51 19.11
C LYS A 70 -23.47 16.71 20.40
N PRO A 71 -23.60 15.35 20.31
CA PRO A 71 -23.74 14.55 21.52
C PRO A 71 -22.60 14.82 22.49
N VAL A 72 -22.89 15.02 23.75
CA VAL A 72 -21.87 15.18 24.81
C VAL A 72 -21.37 13.79 25.19
N ALA A 73 -20.06 13.62 25.18
CA ALA A 73 -19.45 12.36 25.59
C ALA A 73 -19.66 12.12 27.10
N VAL A 74 -20.16 10.94 27.46
CA VAL A 74 -20.27 10.47 28.85
C VAL A 74 -18.99 9.79 29.35
N GLY A 75 -18.01 9.61 28.48
CA GLY A 75 -16.71 9.02 28.72
C GLY A 75 -16.00 8.70 27.42
N TYR A 76 -14.88 8.01 27.50
CA TYR A 76 -14.08 7.61 26.34
C TYR A 76 -13.67 6.14 26.42
N LEU A 77 -13.70 5.46 25.26
CA LEU A 77 -13.18 4.11 25.10
C LEU A 77 -11.78 4.19 24.48
N SER A 78 -10.79 3.70 25.18
CA SER A 78 -9.40 3.66 24.72
C SER A 78 -8.91 2.22 24.47
N GLY A 79 -7.89 2.08 23.64
CA GLY A 79 -7.30 0.79 23.34
C GLY A 79 -6.13 0.89 22.39
N ARG A 80 -5.74 -0.26 21.83
CA ARG A 80 -4.67 -0.35 20.83
C ARG A 80 -5.06 -1.33 19.74
N VAL A 81 -4.96 -0.91 18.47
CA VAL A 81 -5.18 -1.78 17.32
C VAL A 81 -3.86 -2.44 16.95
N VAL A 82 -3.87 -3.75 16.80
CA VAL A 82 -2.70 -4.54 16.39
C VAL A 82 -3.03 -5.50 15.27
N ALA A 83 -2.02 -5.91 14.54
CA ALA A 83 -2.11 -6.91 13.47
C ALA A 83 -2.55 -8.29 14.03
N PRO A 84 -2.94 -9.23 13.17
CA PRO A 84 -3.46 -10.52 13.61
C PRO A 84 -2.50 -11.34 14.48
N GLU A 85 -1.18 -11.19 14.34
CA GLU A 85 -0.20 -11.85 15.22
C GLU A 85 -0.18 -11.26 16.65
N GLY A 86 -0.72 -10.03 16.84
CA GLY A 86 -0.99 -9.45 18.15
C GLY A 86 0.05 -8.43 18.67
N THR A 87 1.12 -8.14 17.95
CA THR A 87 2.19 -7.23 18.43
C THR A 87 2.40 -5.99 17.56
N VAL A 88 2.38 -6.12 16.24
CA VAL A 88 2.59 -5.01 15.30
C VAL A 88 1.40 -4.06 15.36
N PRO A 89 1.60 -2.78 15.75
CA PRO A 89 0.52 -1.81 15.80
C PRO A 89 0.00 -1.49 14.39
N ILE A 90 -1.28 -1.23 14.29
CA ILE A 90 -1.91 -0.79 13.05
C ILE A 90 -2.23 0.70 13.16
N SER A 91 -1.64 1.49 12.28
CA SER A 91 -1.87 2.93 12.15
C SER A 91 -3.14 3.21 11.34
N GLN A 92 -3.83 4.31 11.64
CA GLN A 92 -4.98 4.80 10.87
C GLN A 92 -6.09 3.74 10.68
N ALA A 93 -6.25 2.82 11.62
CA ALA A 93 -7.42 1.95 11.66
C ALA A 93 -8.62 2.75 12.16
N LEU A 94 -9.75 2.65 11.46
CA LEU A 94 -11.00 3.22 11.90
C LEU A 94 -11.58 2.38 13.06
N VAL A 95 -11.87 3.04 14.17
CA VAL A 95 -12.53 2.45 15.34
C VAL A 95 -13.79 3.24 15.60
N TYR A 96 -14.95 2.57 15.65
CA TYR A 96 -16.21 3.27 15.89
C TYR A 96 -17.19 2.41 16.70
N LEU A 97 -18.15 3.08 17.31
CA LEU A 97 -19.25 2.46 18.05
C LEU A 97 -20.56 2.67 17.29
N THR A 98 -21.36 1.61 17.21
CA THR A 98 -22.63 1.64 16.48
C THR A 98 -23.64 0.65 17.09
N ASP A 99 -24.92 0.85 16.83
CA ASP A 99 -25.98 -0.11 17.17
C ASP A 99 -26.34 -1.02 15.99
N ARG A 100 -25.79 -0.74 14.81
CA ARG A 100 -26.12 -1.43 13.57
C ARG A 100 -24.99 -2.38 13.16
N GLN A 101 -25.35 -3.58 12.76
CA GLN A 101 -24.38 -4.47 12.14
C GLN A 101 -23.84 -3.85 10.83
N PRO A 102 -22.52 -3.75 10.67
CA PRO A 102 -21.95 -3.32 9.41
C PRO A 102 -22.32 -4.30 8.27
N GLU A 103 -22.59 -3.75 7.09
CA GLU A 103 -22.90 -4.57 5.90
C GLU A 103 -21.77 -5.57 5.61
N PRO A 104 -22.12 -6.80 5.20
CA PRO A 104 -21.14 -7.79 4.78
C PRO A 104 -20.27 -7.26 3.61
N LEU A 105 -18.99 -7.63 3.58
CA LEU A 105 -18.16 -7.33 2.42
C LEU A 105 -18.58 -8.23 1.24
N PRO A 106 -18.65 -7.68 0.01
CA PRO A 106 -18.88 -8.48 -1.19
C PRO A 106 -17.84 -9.60 -1.32
N GLY A 107 -18.23 -10.75 -1.84
CA GLY A 107 -17.37 -11.92 -1.99
C GLY A 107 -16.41 -11.88 -3.20
N GLN A 108 -16.31 -10.76 -3.89
CA GLN A 108 -15.53 -10.57 -5.13
C GLN A 108 -14.92 -9.17 -5.15
N ALA A 109 -14.01 -8.90 -6.10
CA ALA A 109 -13.50 -7.55 -6.33
C ALA A 109 -14.65 -6.56 -6.55
N TYR A 110 -14.60 -5.42 -5.90
CA TYR A 110 -15.60 -4.37 -5.97
C TYR A 110 -14.97 -3.00 -5.67
N CYS A 111 -15.64 -1.95 -6.13
CA CYS A 111 -15.26 -0.58 -5.75
C CYS A 111 -15.61 -0.36 -4.26
N ASP A 112 -14.60 -0.47 -3.43
CA ASP A 112 -14.73 -0.37 -1.98
C ASP A 112 -14.90 1.10 -1.58
N THR A 113 -16.13 1.51 -1.25
CA THR A 113 -16.42 2.88 -0.80
C THR A 113 -16.23 3.03 0.70
N CYS A 114 -15.73 4.20 1.11
CA CYS A 114 -15.48 4.48 2.52
C CYS A 114 -16.75 4.41 3.36
N VAL A 115 -16.61 3.91 4.58
CA VAL A 115 -17.70 3.82 5.54
C VAL A 115 -18.25 5.21 5.81
N LYS A 116 -19.58 5.36 5.66
CA LYS A 116 -20.30 6.58 6.00
C LYS A 116 -20.85 6.44 7.41
N LEU A 117 -20.25 7.13 8.35
CA LEU A 117 -20.72 7.20 9.72
C LEU A 117 -21.79 8.28 9.85
N SER A 118 -22.81 8.01 10.65
CA SER A 118 -23.77 9.04 11.02
C SER A 118 -23.14 10.03 12.02
N PRO A 119 -23.63 11.27 12.14
CA PRO A 119 -23.11 12.22 13.12
C PRO A 119 -23.21 11.75 14.58
N LEU A 120 -24.04 10.74 14.84
CA LEU A 120 -24.26 10.14 16.17
C LEU A 120 -23.38 8.91 16.42
N GLU A 121 -22.66 8.42 15.42
CA GLU A 121 -21.74 7.30 15.57
C GLU A 121 -20.36 7.82 15.96
N PRO A 122 -19.93 7.62 17.22
CA PRO A 122 -18.62 8.06 17.67
C PRO A 122 -17.52 7.21 17.06
N TYR A 123 -16.43 7.83 16.67
CA TYR A 123 -15.30 7.17 16.04
C TYR A 123 -13.97 7.82 16.38
N GLY A 124 -12.89 7.12 16.06
CA GLY A 124 -11.53 7.60 16.12
C GLY A 124 -10.63 6.79 15.19
N TYR A 125 -9.41 7.27 14.98
CA TYR A 125 -8.39 6.56 14.24
C TYR A 125 -7.25 6.17 15.17
N SER A 126 -6.68 4.99 14.93
CA SER A 126 -5.47 4.60 15.64
C SER A 126 -4.27 5.44 15.20
N LYS A 127 -3.44 5.79 16.17
CA LYS A 127 -2.16 6.51 15.99
C LYS A 127 -1.08 5.56 15.44
N PRO A 128 0.11 6.05 15.07
CA PRO A 128 1.20 5.19 14.59
C PRO A 128 1.59 4.05 15.54
N ASP A 129 1.46 4.23 16.84
CA ASP A 129 1.69 3.20 17.85
C ASP A 129 0.50 2.25 18.06
N GLY A 130 -0.57 2.42 17.26
CA GLY A 130 -1.81 1.67 17.32
C GLY A 130 -2.81 2.15 18.38
N THR A 131 -2.45 3.08 19.26
CA THR A 131 -3.37 3.59 20.29
C THR A 131 -4.50 4.40 19.67
N PHE A 132 -5.69 4.29 20.26
CA PHE A 132 -6.86 5.06 19.84
C PHE A 132 -7.69 5.52 21.05
N GLU A 133 -8.55 6.47 20.79
CA GLU A 133 -9.56 6.95 21.71
C GLU A 133 -10.84 7.28 20.93
N VAL A 134 -12.00 6.81 21.42
CA VAL A 134 -13.33 7.02 20.82
C VAL A 134 -14.25 7.58 21.91
N PRO A 135 -14.95 8.71 21.67
CA PRO A 135 -15.94 9.20 22.62
C PRO A 135 -17.08 8.21 22.77
N VAL A 136 -17.61 8.09 23.98
CA VAL A 136 -18.80 7.29 24.29
C VAL A 136 -19.96 8.26 24.53
N TYR A 137 -20.98 8.22 23.67
CA TYR A 137 -22.12 9.12 23.79
C TYR A 137 -23.26 8.53 24.63
N LYS A 138 -23.29 7.21 24.84
CA LYS A 138 -24.28 6.53 25.67
C LYS A 138 -23.71 5.28 26.30
N SER A 139 -24.17 4.93 27.49
CA SER A 139 -23.88 3.66 28.16
C SER A 139 -24.73 2.52 27.60
N GLY A 140 -24.39 1.29 27.94
CA GLY A 140 -25.09 0.07 27.54
C GLY A 140 -24.41 -0.68 26.41
N LYS A 141 -25.12 -1.65 25.86
CA LYS A 141 -24.61 -2.53 24.80
C LYS A 141 -24.49 -1.79 23.47
N GLN A 142 -23.33 -1.89 22.85
CA GLN A 142 -23.02 -1.36 21.52
C GLN A 142 -22.10 -2.33 20.77
N LEU A 143 -21.96 -2.13 19.49
CA LEU A 143 -20.96 -2.82 18.67
C LEU A 143 -19.72 -1.95 18.54
N LEU A 144 -18.58 -2.47 18.98
CA LEU A 144 -17.27 -1.92 18.69
C LEU A 144 -16.80 -2.49 17.35
N VAL A 145 -16.56 -1.63 16.40
CA VAL A 145 -16.03 -2.00 15.07
C VAL A 145 -14.61 -1.48 14.93
N VAL A 146 -13.69 -2.36 14.60
CA VAL A 146 -12.29 -2.04 14.26
C VAL A 146 -12.04 -2.44 12.83
N GLN A 147 -11.67 -1.49 11.98
CA GLN A 147 -11.50 -1.73 10.55
C GLN A 147 -10.26 -1.05 9.99
N LYS A 148 -9.49 -1.79 9.18
CA LYS A 148 -8.43 -1.25 8.33
C LYS A 148 -8.55 -1.86 6.94
N GLY A 149 -8.91 -1.04 5.95
CA GLY A 149 -9.32 -1.56 4.64
C GLY A 149 -10.45 -2.57 4.80
N GLN A 150 -10.28 -3.74 4.23
CA GLN A 150 -11.26 -4.84 4.28
C GLN A 150 -11.04 -5.81 5.46
N PHE A 151 -10.06 -5.58 6.31
CA PHE A 151 -9.93 -6.28 7.60
C PHE A 151 -10.83 -5.62 8.61
N ARG A 152 -11.80 -6.38 9.14
CA ARG A 152 -12.80 -5.84 10.06
C ARG A 152 -13.13 -6.83 11.17
N ARG A 153 -13.17 -6.31 12.41
CA ARG A 153 -13.63 -7.02 13.60
C ARG A 153 -14.78 -6.27 14.23
N VAL A 154 -15.87 -6.99 14.55
CA VAL A 154 -17.05 -6.47 15.23
C VAL A 154 -17.21 -7.23 16.55
N ARG A 155 -17.35 -6.51 17.67
CA ARG A 155 -17.57 -7.10 18.99
C ARG A 155 -18.66 -6.35 19.72
N GLU A 156 -19.56 -7.09 20.39
CA GLU A 156 -20.48 -6.50 21.36
C GLU A 156 -19.68 -6.08 22.59
N VAL A 157 -19.88 -4.85 23.04
CA VAL A 157 -19.26 -4.28 24.23
C VAL A 157 -20.33 -3.68 25.13
N GLU A 158 -20.16 -3.83 26.44
CA GLU A 158 -21.00 -3.17 27.44
C GLU A 158 -20.27 -1.93 27.96
N LEU A 159 -20.78 -0.75 27.65
CA LEU A 159 -20.14 0.52 27.97
C LEU A 159 -20.80 1.17 29.20
N GLN A 160 -19.98 1.73 30.06
CA GLN A 160 -20.40 2.52 31.23
C GLN A 160 -20.06 3.99 31.01
N ALA A 161 -20.60 4.86 31.85
CA ALA A 161 -20.15 6.25 31.92
C ALA A 161 -18.72 6.32 32.49
N GLY A 162 -17.95 7.28 32.03
CA GLY A 162 -16.52 7.44 32.37
C GLY A 162 -15.57 6.77 31.38
N ASP A 163 -14.28 7.00 31.61
CA ASP A 163 -13.24 6.50 30.74
C ASP A 163 -13.00 5.01 30.96
N GLN A 164 -12.90 4.27 29.87
CA GLN A 164 -12.77 2.82 29.87
C GLN A 164 -11.68 2.36 28.90
N ARG A 165 -11.16 1.17 29.16
CA ARG A 165 -10.22 0.51 28.27
C ARG A 165 -10.83 -0.77 27.73
N THR A 166 -10.76 -0.95 26.40
CA THR A 166 -11.26 -2.16 25.77
C THR A 166 -10.31 -3.35 25.97
N ASP A 167 -10.88 -4.55 25.91
CA ASP A 167 -10.09 -5.78 25.86
C ASP A 167 -9.22 -5.80 24.58
N PRO A 168 -7.89 -6.05 24.69
CA PRO A 168 -6.99 -6.15 23.53
C PRO A 168 -7.44 -7.19 22.50
N ALA A 169 -8.14 -8.24 22.90
CA ALA A 169 -8.69 -9.25 22.00
C ALA A 169 -9.75 -8.68 21.05
N PHE A 170 -10.42 -7.59 21.42
CA PHE A 170 -11.47 -6.94 20.61
C PHE A 170 -10.89 -6.01 19.55
N THR A 171 -9.66 -5.56 19.72
CA THR A 171 -9.01 -4.56 18.85
C THR A 171 -7.87 -5.14 18.00
N ARG A 172 -7.55 -6.42 18.16
CA ARG A 172 -6.66 -7.13 17.26
C ARG A 172 -7.39 -7.44 15.94
N LEU A 173 -6.81 -7.09 14.79
CA LEU A 173 -7.39 -7.43 13.49
C LEU A 173 -7.49 -8.95 13.31
N PRO A 174 -8.51 -9.45 12.58
CA PRO A 174 -8.65 -10.88 12.34
C PRO A 174 -7.64 -11.40 11.33
N GLY A 175 -7.13 -12.62 11.53
CA GLY A 175 -6.25 -13.31 10.57
C GLY A 175 -6.99 -14.26 9.62
N LYS A 176 -8.27 -14.53 9.91
CA LYS A 176 -9.19 -15.32 9.07
C LYS A 176 -10.62 -14.81 9.21
N SER A 177 -11.45 -15.13 8.22
CA SER A 177 -12.86 -14.80 8.26
C SER A 177 -13.61 -15.76 9.17
N ASP A 178 -14.39 -15.20 10.09
CA ASP A 178 -15.39 -15.90 10.90
C ASP A 178 -16.60 -14.97 11.10
N PRO A 179 -17.50 -14.88 10.10
CA PRO A 179 -18.64 -13.99 10.16
C PRO A 179 -19.54 -14.22 11.39
N SER A 180 -19.59 -15.46 11.91
CA SER A 180 -20.36 -15.79 13.10
C SER A 180 -19.82 -15.10 14.37
N LYS A 181 -18.54 -14.75 14.36
CA LYS A 181 -17.87 -13.96 15.40
C LYS A 181 -17.67 -12.50 15.06
N GLY A 182 -18.16 -12.04 13.89
CA GLY A 182 -17.96 -10.70 13.41
C GLY A 182 -16.54 -10.42 12.86
N ASP A 183 -15.81 -11.44 12.46
CA ASP A 183 -14.48 -11.32 11.87
C ASP A 183 -14.55 -11.46 10.35
N THR A 184 -13.98 -10.50 9.63
CA THR A 184 -13.92 -10.49 8.16
C THR A 184 -12.54 -10.07 7.72
N ILE A 185 -11.98 -10.77 6.74
CA ILE A 185 -10.76 -10.38 6.03
C ILE A 185 -11.03 -10.36 4.52
N PRO A 186 -10.22 -9.63 3.73
CA PRO A 186 -10.33 -9.70 2.27
C PRO A 186 -10.00 -11.11 1.77
N ARG A 187 -10.61 -11.50 0.66
CA ARG A 187 -10.16 -12.70 -0.07
C ARG A 187 -8.83 -12.37 -0.75
N ILE A 188 -7.78 -13.04 -0.32
CA ILE A 188 -6.42 -12.84 -0.81
C ILE A 188 -6.03 -14.04 -1.66
N ALA A 189 -5.58 -13.81 -2.89
CA ALA A 189 -4.93 -14.82 -3.70
C ALA A 189 -3.48 -14.47 -3.93
N MET A 190 -2.61 -15.47 -4.01
CA MET A 190 -1.22 -15.28 -4.34
C MET A 190 -0.71 -16.35 -5.30
N VAL A 191 0.18 -15.97 -6.19
CA VAL A 191 0.98 -16.90 -6.94
C VAL A 191 2.09 -17.42 -6.03
N VAL A 192 2.35 -18.72 -6.04
CA VAL A 192 3.46 -19.29 -5.27
C VAL A 192 4.76 -18.92 -5.96
N GLY A 193 5.60 -18.16 -5.26
CA GLY A 193 6.93 -17.75 -5.73
C GLY A 193 8.02 -18.73 -5.28
N GLY A 194 8.98 -18.98 -6.15
CA GLY A 194 10.20 -19.74 -5.80
C GLY A 194 11.25 -18.90 -5.08
N TYR A 195 11.21 -17.57 -5.29
CA TYR A 195 12.24 -16.63 -4.84
C TYR A 195 11.74 -15.67 -3.76
N ASP A 196 10.51 -15.19 -3.86
CA ASP A 196 9.86 -14.32 -2.88
C ASP A 196 8.67 -15.08 -2.28
N LYS A 197 8.80 -15.47 -1.04
CA LYS A 197 7.81 -16.31 -0.33
C LYS A 197 6.87 -15.43 0.49
N ILE A 198 6.05 -14.64 -0.19
CA ILE A 198 5.10 -13.72 0.45
C ILE A 198 4.18 -14.44 1.44
N ASP A 199 3.87 -15.71 1.20
CA ASP A 199 3.06 -16.53 2.10
C ASP A 199 3.69 -16.72 3.49
N TYR A 200 5.01 -16.72 3.58
CA TYR A 200 5.71 -16.73 4.88
C TYR A 200 5.50 -15.42 5.63
N SER A 201 5.63 -14.29 4.95
CA SER A 201 5.37 -12.97 5.54
C SER A 201 3.92 -12.84 6.00
N MET A 202 2.96 -13.31 5.19
CA MET A 202 1.55 -13.33 5.58
C MET A 202 1.32 -14.15 6.84
N LYS A 203 1.94 -15.32 6.94
CA LYS A 203 1.83 -16.17 8.13
C LYS A 203 2.48 -15.52 9.36
N LYS A 204 3.67 -14.91 9.23
CA LYS A 204 4.31 -14.16 10.31
C LYS A 204 3.43 -13.02 10.84
N LEU A 205 2.62 -12.43 9.98
CA LEU A 205 1.63 -11.40 10.31
C LEU A 205 0.33 -11.96 10.92
N GLY A 206 0.23 -13.29 11.07
CA GLY A 206 -0.96 -13.95 11.58
C GLY A 206 -2.13 -14.01 10.60
N ILE A 207 -1.89 -13.77 9.31
CA ILE A 207 -2.90 -13.95 8.26
C ILE A 207 -2.90 -15.43 7.87
N GLU A 208 -3.97 -16.12 8.22
CA GLU A 208 -4.07 -17.59 8.11
C GLU A 208 -4.92 -18.03 6.90
N GLU A 209 -5.70 -17.12 6.32
CA GLU A 209 -6.63 -17.44 5.22
C GLU A 209 -6.24 -16.67 3.97
N PHE A 210 -5.71 -17.39 2.98
CA PHE A 210 -5.41 -16.92 1.64
C PHE A 210 -5.34 -18.09 0.66
N TYR A 211 -5.55 -17.82 -0.63
CA TYR A 211 -5.52 -18.84 -1.69
C TYR A 211 -4.18 -18.84 -2.40
N ARG A 212 -3.54 -20.01 -2.50
CA ARG A 212 -2.25 -20.20 -3.17
C ARG A 212 -2.44 -20.86 -4.52
N TYR A 213 -1.89 -20.26 -5.55
CA TYR A 213 -1.90 -20.76 -6.92
C TYR A 213 -0.48 -21.18 -7.30
N GLY A 214 -0.28 -22.48 -7.54
CA GLY A 214 1.00 -23.11 -7.82
C GLY A 214 1.36 -24.17 -6.80
N ASP A 215 2.42 -24.94 -7.07
CA ASP A 215 2.91 -25.96 -6.17
C ASP A 215 3.57 -25.35 -4.94
N ALA A 216 3.15 -25.80 -3.78
CA ALA A 216 3.71 -25.34 -2.50
C ALA A 216 4.91 -26.20 -2.10
N PRO A 217 6.12 -25.63 -2.03
CA PRO A 217 7.21 -26.34 -1.35
C PRO A 217 6.93 -26.49 0.15
N PRO A 218 7.45 -27.53 0.81
CA PRO A 218 7.40 -27.62 2.26
C PRO A 218 7.98 -26.35 2.94
N PRO A 219 7.48 -25.89 4.11
CA PRO A 219 6.68 -26.67 5.07
C PRO A 219 5.16 -26.47 4.96
N PHE A 220 4.65 -25.80 3.91
CA PHE A 220 3.21 -25.63 3.78
C PHE A 220 2.58 -26.89 3.20
N PRO A 221 1.62 -27.52 3.91
CA PRO A 221 0.90 -28.65 3.35
C PRO A 221 0.11 -28.19 2.13
N SER A 222 0.16 -28.98 1.06
CA SER A 222 -0.55 -28.73 -0.19
C SER A 222 -2.08 -28.65 -0.04
N ASN A 223 -2.60 -29.02 1.12
CA ASN A 223 -4.02 -29.14 1.46
C ASN A 223 -4.41 -28.39 2.75
N GLY A 224 -3.63 -27.38 3.18
CA GLY A 224 -4.03 -26.51 4.28
C GLY A 224 -5.26 -25.66 3.94
N PRO A 225 -6.00 -25.16 4.94
CA PRO A 225 -7.10 -24.24 4.71
C PRO A 225 -6.60 -23.01 3.92
N GLY A 226 -7.27 -22.70 2.82
CA GLY A 226 -6.90 -21.59 1.94
C GLY A 226 -6.01 -21.94 0.76
N ILE A 227 -5.57 -23.20 0.59
CA ILE A 227 -4.78 -23.61 -0.57
C ILE A 227 -5.73 -24.14 -1.66
N LYS A 228 -5.74 -23.49 -2.83
CA LYS A 228 -6.35 -24.05 -4.02
C LYS A 228 -5.36 -24.99 -4.69
N THR A 229 -5.51 -26.28 -4.44
CA THR A 229 -4.71 -27.35 -5.06
C THR A 229 -5.04 -27.49 -6.54
N GLY A 230 -4.04 -27.70 -7.38
CA GLY A 230 -4.20 -28.06 -8.78
C GLY A 230 -4.40 -26.89 -9.74
N LYS A 231 -4.31 -25.63 -9.28
CA LYS A 231 -4.30 -24.45 -10.16
C LYS A 231 -2.94 -23.78 -10.10
N SER A 232 -2.39 -23.47 -11.26
CA SER A 232 -1.13 -22.73 -11.40
C SER A 232 -1.35 -21.22 -11.23
N GLY A 233 -0.26 -20.45 -11.03
CA GLY A 233 -0.32 -19.00 -11.07
C GLY A 233 -0.85 -18.48 -12.40
N ASN A 234 -0.56 -19.18 -13.51
CA ASN A 234 -1.07 -18.83 -14.82
C ASN A 234 -2.62 -18.97 -14.91
N ASP A 235 -3.20 -19.99 -14.26
CA ASP A 235 -4.67 -20.14 -14.20
C ASP A 235 -5.34 -18.97 -13.49
N LEU A 236 -4.70 -18.42 -12.46
CA LEU A 236 -5.17 -17.21 -11.79
C LEU A 236 -5.09 -16.00 -12.72
N ILE A 237 -3.90 -15.73 -13.27
CA ILE A 237 -3.60 -14.47 -13.97
C ILE A 237 -4.28 -14.41 -15.35
N ALA A 238 -4.51 -15.55 -16.00
CA ALA A 238 -5.18 -15.61 -17.30
C ALA A 238 -6.71 -15.52 -17.20
N SER A 239 -7.30 -15.67 -16.03
CA SER A 239 -8.74 -15.75 -15.83
C SER A 239 -9.31 -14.52 -15.12
N LYS A 240 -10.11 -13.72 -15.83
CA LYS A 240 -10.88 -12.62 -15.25
C LYS A 240 -11.77 -13.08 -14.10
N THR A 241 -12.35 -14.28 -14.22
CA THR A 241 -13.23 -14.86 -13.19
C THR A 241 -12.45 -15.22 -11.93
N GLU A 242 -11.30 -15.90 -12.06
CA GLU A 242 -10.48 -16.28 -10.90
C GLU A 242 -9.92 -15.02 -10.20
N LEU A 243 -9.39 -14.07 -10.96
CA LEU A 243 -8.94 -12.79 -10.40
C LEU A 243 -10.08 -12.08 -9.67
N GLY A 244 -11.24 -11.93 -10.33
CA GLY A 244 -12.39 -11.20 -9.82
C GLY A 244 -12.99 -11.79 -8.53
N GLN A 245 -12.77 -13.08 -8.23
CA GLN A 245 -13.17 -13.68 -6.96
C GLN A 245 -12.34 -13.23 -5.75
N ASN A 246 -11.28 -12.45 -5.96
CA ASN A 246 -10.38 -12.02 -4.90
C ASN A 246 -10.39 -10.49 -4.78
N HIS A 247 -10.16 -10.00 -3.58
CA HIS A 247 -10.02 -8.57 -3.33
C HIS A 247 -8.57 -8.11 -3.55
N ILE A 248 -7.62 -8.97 -3.18
CA ILE A 248 -6.18 -8.71 -3.24
C ILE A 248 -5.51 -9.87 -3.97
N VAL A 249 -4.66 -9.56 -4.93
CA VAL A 249 -3.82 -10.54 -5.64
C VAL A 249 -2.36 -10.16 -5.47
N LEU A 250 -1.55 -11.13 -5.03
CA LEU A 250 -0.13 -10.98 -4.77
C LEU A 250 0.66 -11.75 -5.84
N MET A 251 1.56 -11.07 -6.52
CA MET A 251 2.42 -11.60 -7.58
C MET A 251 3.87 -11.46 -7.15
N PRO A 252 4.49 -12.51 -6.60
CA PRO A 252 5.87 -12.48 -6.14
C PRO A 252 6.87 -12.41 -7.30
N CYS A 253 8.13 -12.17 -6.98
CA CYS A 253 9.24 -12.15 -7.91
C CYS A 253 9.20 -13.34 -8.89
N ALA A 254 9.42 -13.05 -10.17
CA ALA A 254 9.50 -14.03 -11.26
C ALA A 254 8.20 -14.83 -11.51
N THR A 255 7.02 -14.28 -11.22
CA THR A 255 5.72 -14.91 -11.52
C THR A 255 5.60 -15.36 -12.99
N PHE A 256 6.17 -14.62 -13.93
CA PHE A 256 6.19 -14.97 -15.35
C PHE A 256 7.46 -15.73 -15.77
N GLY A 257 8.28 -16.14 -14.82
CA GLY A 257 9.60 -16.70 -15.09
C GLY A 257 10.62 -15.64 -15.52
N TYR A 258 11.84 -16.10 -15.72
CA TYR A 258 12.92 -15.36 -16.36
C TYR A 258 13.88 -16.34 -17.02
N ASP A 259 14.56 -15.86 -18.05
CA ASP A 259 15.61 -16.59 -18.74
C ASP A 259 16.96 -15.91 -18.54
N ARG A 260 18.03 -16.65 -18.58
CA ARG A 260 19.38 -16.11 -18.63
C ARG A 260 19.89 -16.24 -20.06
N ASN A 261 20.17 -15.12 -20.69
CA ASN A 261 20.87 -15.13 -21.97
C ASN A 261 22.31 -15.62 -21.77
N GLU A 262 22.64 -16.79 -22.28
CA GLU A 262 23.96 -17.42 -22.09
C GLU A 262 25.10 -16.60 -22.68
N ALA A 263 24.85 -15.91 -23.80
CA ALA A 263 25.88 -15.14 -24.49
C ALA A 263 26.23 -13.83 -23.78
N SER A 264 25.25 -13.15 -23.21
CA SER A 264 25.41 -11.86 -22.49
C SER A 264 25.44 -12.00 -20.97
N GLY A 265 25.02 -13.15 -20.43
CA GLY A 265 24.85 -13.37 -19.01
C GLY A 265 23.69 -12.57 -18.39
N GLN A 266 22.91 -11.87 -19.21
CA GLN A 266 21.82 -11.03 -18.76
C GLN A 266 20.56 -11.85 -18.45
N PHE A 267 19.79 -11.39 -17.46
CA PHE A 267 18.47 -11.94 -17.15
C PHE A 267 17.40 -11.24 -17.99
N VAL A 268 16.51 -12.01 -18.57
CA VAL A 268 15.33 -11.52 -19.32
C VAL A 268 14.09 -11.96 -18.59
N CYS A 269 13.33 -11.01 -18.07
CA CYS A 269 12.08 -11.31 -17.37
C CYS A 269 10.96 -11.71 -18.32
N GLY A 270 10.20 -12.72 -17.91
CA GLY A 270 8.95 -13.05 -18.55
C GLY A 270 7.92 -11.92 -18.39
N ALA A 271 7.03 -11.82 -19.37
CA ALA A 271 6.02 -10.78 -19.43
C ALA A 271 4.60 -11.38 -19.63
N PRO A 272 3.55 -10.69 -19.18
CA PRO A 272 2.18 -11.17 -19.39
C PRO A 272 1.81 -11.15 -20.86
N SER A 273 1.06 -12.16 -21.31
CA SER A 273 0.41 -12.18 -22.62
C SER A 273 -0.67 -11.10 -22.72
N SER A 274 -1.15 -10.82 -23.93
CA SER A 274 -2.25 -9.86 -24.14
C SER A 274 -3.51 -10.22 -23.36
N GLY A 275 -3.83 -11.52 -23.25
CA GLY A 275 -4.98 -11.99 -22.48
C GLY A 275 -4.79 -11.75 -20.98
N GLN A 276 -3.60 -12.02 -20.45
CA GLN A 276 -3.27 -11.77 -19.05
C GLN A 276 -3.28 -10.27 -18.71
N LYS A 277 -2.72 -9.40 -19.56
CA LYS A 277 -2.82 -7.93 -19.41
C LYS A 277 -4.27 -7.48 -19.35
N GLY A 278 -5.11 -7.98 -20.24
CA GLY A 278 -6.56 -7.69 -20.26
C GLY A 278 -7.28 -8.17 -19.01
N ALA A 279 -6.87 -9.31 -18.43
CA ALA A 279 -7.45 -9.85 -17.20
C ALA A 279 -7.01 -9.05 -15.96
N LEU A 280 -5.70 -8.71 -15.85
CA LEU A 280 -5.17 -7.87 -14.78
C LEU A 280 -5.81 -6.47 -14.78
N LYS A 281 -5.92 -5.85 -15.98
CA LYS A 281 -6.58 -4.55 -16.10
C LYS A 281 -8.03 -4.62 -15.64
N ALA A 282 -8.80 -5.60 -16.12
CA ALA A 282 -10.20 -5.76 -15.74
C ALA A 282 -10.38 -6.01 -14.23
N PHE A 283 -9.46 -6.74 -13.60
CA PHE A 283 -9.44 -6.97 -12.16
C PHE A 283 -9.25 -5.67 -11.37
N VAL A 284 -8.26 -4.86 -11.75
CA VAL A 284 -8.00 -3.59 -11.07
C VAL A 284 -9.11 -2.59 -11.34
N ASP A 285 -9.61 -2.48 -12.58
CA ASP A 285 -10.74 -1.61 -12.92
C ASP A 285 -12.02 -1.96 -12.12
N ALA A 286 -12.20 -3.23 -11.75
CA ALA A 286 -13.31 -3.68 -10.89
C ALA A 286 -13.12 -3.42 -9.39
N GLY A 287 -12.02 -2.80 -8.98
CA GLY A 287 -11.71 -2.52 -7.56
C GLY A 287 -10.72 -3.50 -6.93
N GLY A 288 -10.17 -4.41 -7.72
CA GLY A 288 -9.12 -5.33 -7.26
C GLY A 288 -7.83 -4.62 -6.90
N LYS A 289 -7.10 -5.17 -5.94
CA LYS A 289 -5.83 -4.63 -5.44
C LYS A 289 -4.72 -5.61 -5.83
N LEU A 290 -3.81 -5.14 -6.67
CA LEU A 290 -2.70 -5.93 -7.20
C LEU A 290 -1.40 -5.51 -6.52
N TYR A 291 -0.69 -6.46 -5.93
CA TYR A 291 0.66 -6.27 -5.42
C TYR A 291 1.66 -7.10 -6.22
N VAL A 292 2.71 -6.45 -6.70
CA VAL A 292 3.73 -7.05 -7.58
C VAL A 292 5.11 -6.78 -6.99
N THR A 293 5.96 -7.82 -6.91
CA THR A 293 7.32 -7.65 -6.41
C THR A 293 8.37 -7.95 -7.47
N ASP A 294 9.41 -7.17 -7.44
CA ASP A 294 10.69 -7.31 -8.12
C ASP A 294 10.57 -7.77 -9.59
N PHE A 295 11.09 -8.94 -9.99
CA PHE A 295 11.10 -9.42 -11.38
C PHE A 295 9.72 -9.63 -12.01
N SER A 296 8.66 -9.55 -11.23
CA SER A 296 7.29 -9.53 -11.77
C SER A 296 6.85 -8.15 -12.26
N TYR A 297 7.70 -7.13 -12.20
CA TYR A 297 7.38 -5.75 -12.60
C TYR A 297 6.86 -5.62 -14.04
N GLU A 298 7.17 -6.57 -14.93
CA GLU A 298 6.65 -6.62 -16.30
C GLU A 298 5.11 -6.70 -16.34
N ALA A 299 4.48 -7.28 -15.30
CA ALA A 299 3.03 -7.23 -15.14
C ALA A 299 2.50 -5.80 -15.16
N VAL A 300 3.19 -4.91 -14.45
CA VAL A 300 2.80 -3.50 -14.33
C VAL A 300 3.27 -2.69 -15.54
N ARG A 301 4.54 -2.83 -15.93
CA ARG A 301 5.13 -2.11 -17.06
C ARG A 301 4.37 -2.33 -18.37
N GLN A 302 3.93 -3.58 -18.60
CA GLN A 302 3.23 -3.97 -19.82
C GLN A 302 1.73 -3.66 -19.79
N THR A 303 1.11 -3.68 -18.61
CA THR A 303 -0.34 -3.47 -18.48
C THR A 303 -0.70 -1.99 -18.36
N TRP A 304 0.12 -1.23 -17.64
CA TRP A 304 -0.07 0.20 -17.41
C TRP A 304 1.20 1.00 -17.77
N PRO A 305 1.53 1.08 -19.08
CA PRO A 305 2.74 1.77 -19.51
C PRO A 305 2.69 3.26 -19.15
N GLY A 306 3.86 3.81 -18.82
CA GLY A 306 4.02 5.23 -18.54
C GLY A 306 3.96 5.64 -17.07
N PHE A 307 3.28 4.88 -16.19
CA PHE A 307 3.23 5.20 -14.76
C PHE A 307 4.58 5.07 -14.08
N ILE A 308 5.32 4.01 -14.40
CA ILE A 308 6.61 3.69 -13.81
C ILE A 308 7.61 3.38 -14.91
N THR A 309 8.76 4.03 -14.88
CA THR A 309 9.91 3.72 -15.74
C THR A 309 10.94 2.96 -14.92
N TRP A 310 11.42 1.82 -15.44
CA TRP A 310 12.48 1.03 -14.83
C TRP A 310 13.81 1.27 -15.53
N TYR A 311 14.88 0.94 -14.84
CA TYR A 311 16.20 0.80 -15.43
C TYR A 311 16.38 -0.62 -15.98
N ASP A 312 17.19 -0.70 -17.03
CA ASP A 312 17.74 -1.96 -17.50
C ASP A 312 19.03 -2.35 -16.73
N SER A 313 19.66 -3.50 -17.05
CA SER A 313 20.90 -3.96 -16.39
C SER A 313 22.08 -3.02 -16.59
N GLY A 314 22.04 -2.18 -17.62
CA GLY A 314 23.01 -1.14 -17.88
C GLY A 314 22.68 0.20 -17.24
N MET A 315 21.69 0.23 -16.36
CA MET A 315 21.13 1.46 -15.74
C MET A 315 20.67 2.50 -16.79
N GLN A 316 20.18 2.01 -17.93
CA GLN A 316 19.51 2.85 -18.92
C GLN A 316 17.99 2.77 -18.74
N PRO A 317 17.25 3.84 -19.02
CA PRO A 317 15.79 3.82 -18.94
C PRO A 317 15.19 2.78 -19.88
N LEU A 318 14.36 1.90 -19.34
CA LEU A 318 13.64 0.89 -20.11
C LEU A 318 12.38 1.52 -20.69
N THR A 319 12.44 2.03 -21.90
CA THR A 319 11.36 2.77 -22.56
C THR A 319 10.51 1.93 -23.49
N ASP A 320 11.02 0.81 -23.99
CA ASP A 320 10.29 -0.10 -24.86
C ASP A 320 9.31 -0.95 -24.03
N THR A 321 8.06 -1.04 -24.48
CA THR A 321 7.00 -1.83 -23.84
C THR A 321 6.74 -3.16 -24.52
N SER A 322 7.52 -3.52 -25.55
CA SER A 322 7.35 -4.80 -26.22
C SER A 322 7.76 -5.96 -25.33
N ARG A 323 7.12 -7.11 -25.51
CA ARG A 323 7.44 -8.34 -24.79
C ARG A 323 8.85 -8.81 -25.13
N GLY A 324 9.62 -9.20 -24.11
CA GLY A 324 10.97 -9.74 -24.29
C GLY A 324 12.07 -8.68 -24.46
N VAL A 325 11.73 -7.40 -24.36
CA VAL A 325 12.70 -6.29 -24.34
C VAL A 325 13.21 -6.00 -22.94
N GLY A 326 12.88 -6.78 -21.99
CA GLY A 326 13.48 -6.71 -20.69
C GLY A 326 14.87 -7.33 -20.71
N THR A 327 15.83 -6.75 -21.40
CA THR A 327 17.23 -7.21 -21.30
C THR A 327 17.75 -7.14 -19.88
N ALA A 328 16.89 -6.83 -18.92
CA ALA A 328 17.46 -6.46 -17.69
C ALA A 328 16.53 -6.41 -16.52
N CYS A 329 15.98 -7.51 -16.21
CA CYS A 329 15.37 -7.68 -14.92
C CYS A 329 16.31 -7.30 -13.79
N ARG A 330 17.59 -7.65 -13.90
CA ARG A 330 18.56 -7.44 -12.84
C ARG A 330 19.34 -6.15 -13.03
N ALA A 331 18.73 -5.05 -12.60
CA ALA A 331 19.40 -3.75 -12.52
C ALA A 331 19.86 -3.42 -11.09
N GLY A 332 19.55 -4.28 -10.11
CA GLY A 332 19.77 -4.04 -8.71
C GLY A 332 20.81 -4.92 -8.04
N GLU A 333 21.02 -4.66 -6.75
CA GLU A 333 21.87 -5.41 -5.85
C GLU A 333 21.05 -6.06 -4.74
N GLU A 334 21.63 -7.06 -4.10
CA GLU A 334 20.94 -7.90 -3.13
C GLU A 334 20.39 -7.14 -1.93
N ASN A 335 21.13 -6.15 -1.44
CA ASN A 335 20.75 -5.36 -0.27
C ASN A 335 20.99 -3.87 -0.50
N THR A 336 19.99 -3.06 -0.23
CA THR A 336 20.12 -1.60 -0.32
C THR A 336 19.45 -0.91 0.88
N PRO A 337 20.01 0.23 1.36
CA PRO A 337 19.32 1.04 2.36
C PRO A 337 18.02 1.58 1.81
N GLY A 338 16.94 1.42 2.59
CA GLY A 338 15.61 1.95 2.30
C GLY A 338 15.29 3.18 3.15
N THR A 339 14.50 4.10 2.60
CA THR A 339 14.00 5.26 3.33
C THR A 339 12.50 5.41 3.09
N ALA A 340 11.70 5.41 4.15
CA ALA A 340 10.29 5.74 4.09
C ALA A 340 10.13 7.24 3.80
N VAL A 341 9.59 7.59 2.63
CA VAL A 341 9.37 8.98 2.21
C VAL A 341 7.94 9.44 2.42
N ASP A 342 6.98 8.50 2.45
CA ASP A 342 5.63 8.79 2.90
C ASP A 342 5.63 9.09 4.41
N VAL A 343 4.97 10.18 4.80
CA VAL A 343 4.94 10.65 6.19
C VAL A 343 4.31 9.62 7.11
N GLY A 344 3.17 9.05 6.73
CA GLY A 344 2.44 8.06 7.53
C GLY A 344 3.25 6.78 7.74
N LEU A 345 3.87 6.27 6.66
CA LEU A 345 4.76 5.11 6.75
C LEU A 345 5.97 5.40 7.65
N ARG A 346 6.62 6.54 7.47
CA ARG A 346 7.78 6.94 8.28
C ARG A 346 7.45 7.06 9.76
N ASP A 347 6.35 7.73 10.09
CA ASP A 347 5.94 7.94 11.47
C ASP A 347 5.58 6.62 12.14
N TRP A 348 4.95 5.70 11.39
CA TRP A 348 4.66 4.37 11.87
C TRP A 348 5.92 3.53 12.06
N MET A 349 6.87 3.52 11.08
CA MET A 349 8.15 2.81 11.21
C MET A 349 8.95 3.31 12.41
N ASN A 350 8.96 4.63 12.66
CA ASN A 350 9.59 5.21 13.85
C ASN A 350 8.89 4.73 15.14
N ALA A 351 7.57 4.69 15.17
CA ALA A 351 6.81 4.28 16.35
C ALA A 351 7.04 2.80 16.72
N ILE A 352 7.39 1.95 15.74
CA ILE A 352 7.73 0.55 15.98
C ILE A 352 9.24 0.29 16.11
N GLY A 353 10.06 1.34 16.10
CA GLY A 353 11.53 1.23 16.27
C GLY A 353 12.30 0.75 15.04
N GLU A 354 11.71 0.84 13.85
CA GLU A 354 12.27 0.33 12.57
C GLU A 354 12.71 1.47 11.64
N SER A 355 13.53 2.40 12.17
CA SER A 355 14.01 3.54 11.37
C SER A 355 15.09 3.16 10.34
N ASN A 356 15.81 2.05 10.55
CA ASN A 356 16.86 1.57 9.67
C ASN A 356 16.34 0.41 8.82
N ILE A 357 15.89 0.73 7.61
CA ILE A 357 15.33 -0.25 6.68
C ILE A 357 16.43 -0.74 5.75
N GLN A 358 16.65 -2.06 5.70
CA GLN A 358 17.46 -2.70 4.67
C GLN A 358 16.49 -3.44 3.72
N LEU A 359 16.52 -3.08 2.44
CA LEU A 359 15.74 -3.74 1.41
C LEU A 359 16.56 -4.90 0.86
N GLN A 360 16.09 -6.11 1.14
CA GLN A 360 16.77 -7.35 0.72
C GLN A 360 16.23 -7.81 -0.65
N ALA A 361 17.08 -8.51 -1.40
CA ALA A 361 16.75 -9.03 -2.72
C ALA A 361 16.10 -7.97 -3.63
N SER A 362 16.77 -6.82 -3.75
CA SER A 362 16.31 -5.67 -4.55
C SER A 362 16.97 -5.74 -5.93
N TRP A 363 16.46 -6.61 -6.80
CA TRP A 363 17.08 -6.92 -8.10
C TRP A 363 16.62 -6.03 -9.23
N SER A 364 15.39 -5.47 -9.18
CA SER A 364 14.90 -4.47 -10.14
C SER A 364 15.15 -3.05 -9.64
N ARG A 365 15.08 -2.06 -10.54
CA ARG A 365 15.25 -0.64 -10.21
C ARG A 365 14.22 0.21 -10.89
N ILE A 366 13.50 0.98 -10.10
CA ILE A 366 12.60 2.01 -10.60
C ILE A 366 13.41 3.29 -10.82
N GLN A 367 13.36 3.83 -12.03
CA GLN A 367 14.00 5.12 -12.35
C GLN A 367 13.16 6.28 -11.82
N LYS A 368 11.89 6.31 -12.23
CA LYS A 368 10.96 7.39 -11.90
C LYS A 368 9.52 6.94 -12.01
N VAL A 369 8.64 7.74 -11.47
CA VAL A 369 7.20 7.68 -11.67
C VAL A 369 6.72 8.91 -12.45
N SER A 370 5.62 8.76 -13.19
CA SER A 370 5.06 9.87 -13.99
C SER A 370 3.53 9.83 -13.92
N PRO A 371 2.88 10.99 -13.76
CA PRO A 371 1.43 11.08 -13.84
C PRO A 371 0.93 10.62 -15.21
N GLN A 372 -0.22 9.95 -15.25
CA GLN A 372 -0.87 9.49 -16.48
C GLN A 372 -2.35 9.88 -16.47
N PRO A 373 -2.96 10.12 -17.64
CA PRO A 373 -4.40 10.26 -17.73
C PRO A 373 -5.09 8.94 -17.37
N GLY A 374 -6.22 9.03 -16.70
CA GLY A 374 -7.05 7.89 -16.32
C GLY A 374 -8.48 8.30 -16.03
N VAL A 375 -9.22 7.44 -15.36
CA VAL A 375 -10.57 7.73 -14.89
C VAL A 375 -10.67 7.35 -13.41
N ASP A 376 -11.46 8.10 -12.66
CA ASP A 376 -11.79 7.79 -11.28
C ASP A 376 -12.89 6.71 -11.17
N ALA A 377 -13.28 6.38 -9.95
CA ALA A 377 -14.32 5.38 -9.66
C ALA A 377 -15.70 5.73 -10.24
N THR A 378 -15.94 6.98 -10.63
CA THR A 378 -17.17 7.45 -11.26
C THR A 378 -17.11 7.46 -12.78
N GLY A 379 -15.93 7.15 -13.36
CA GLY A 379 -15.65 7.22 -14.79
C GLY A 379 -15.26 8.62 -15.28
N LYS A 380 -15.06 9.59 -14.38
CA LYS A 380 -14.62 10.94 -14.74
C LYS A 380 -13.13 10.93 -15.10
N PRO A 381 -12.72 11.61 -16.19
CA PRO A 381 -11.30 11.77 -16.52
C PRO A 381 -10.52 12.51 -15.43
N VAL A 382 -9.40 11.94 -15.02
CA VAL A 382 -8.49 12.49 -13.99
C VAL A 382 -7.04 12.25 -14.37
N THR A 383 -6.14 13.02 -13.78
CA THR A 383 -4.70 12.71 -13.83
C THR A 383 -4.35 11.86 -12.61
N ILE A 384 -3.90 10.64 -12.85
CA ILE A 384 -3.47 9.71 -11.81
C ILE A 384 -1.99 9.92 -11.56
N THR A 385 -1.62 10.30 -10.35
CA THR A 385 -0.23 10.50 -9.93
C THR A 385 0.21 9.34 -9.05
N PRO A 386 1.22 8.55 -9.45
CA PRO A 386 1.74 7.48 -8.60
C PRO A 386 2.34 8.02 -7.31
N LYS A 387 2.06 7.32 -6.22
CA LYS A 387 2.60 7.62 -4.89
C LYS A 387 3.87 6.81 -4.63
N VAL A 388 4.94 7.47 -4.23
CA VAL A 388 6.16 6.83 -3.74
C VAL A 388 6.06 6.69 -2.22
N TRP A 389 6.17 5.48 -1.72
CA TRP A 389 6.14 5.17 -0.29
C TRP A 389 7.54 5.09 0.31
N MET A 390 8.45 4.48 -0.46
CA MET A 390 9.82 4.22 -0.05
C MET A 390 10.78 4.43 -1.20
N THR A 391 11.98 4.90 -0.89
CA THR A 391 13.11 4.97 -1.81
C THR A 391 14.23 4.04 -1.37
N SER A 392 15.08 3.64 -2.31
CA SER A 392 16.33 2.93 -2.07
C SER A 392 17.54 3.78 -2.48
N GLN A 393 18.67 3.62 -1.80
CA GLN A 393 19.91 4.31 -2.15
C GLN A 393 20.69 3.48 -3.17
N VAL A 394 20.91 4.04 -4.35
CA VAL A 394 21.62 3.39 -5.45
C VAL A 394 22.61 4.37 -6.07
N GLY A 395 23.90 4.06 -6.00
CA GLY A 395 24.94 4.91 -6.60
C GLY A 395 24.93 6.37 -6.12
N GLY A 396 24.49 6.61 -4.88
CA GLY A 396 24.34 7.96 -4.30
C GLY A 396 23.04 8.67 -4.65
N ALA A 397 22.14 8.05 -5.43
CA ALA A 397 20.81 8.57 -5.75
C ALA A 397 19.72 7.84 -4.95
N ALA A 398 18.71 8.59 -4.52
CA ALA A 398 17.49 8.02 -3.94
C ALA A 398 16.50 7.69 -5.06
N LEU A 399 16.30 6.41 -5.34
CA LEU A 399 15.38 5.93 -6.36
C LEU A 399 14.09 5.38 -5.74
N PRO A 400 12.92 5.50 -6.39
CA PRO A 400 11.69 4.87 -5.90
C PRO A 400 11.89 3.36 -5.73
N ALA A 401 11.40 2.81 -4.62
CA ALA A 401 11.50 1.37 -4.33
C ALA A 401 10.12 0.74 -4.07
N THR A 402 9.20 1.47 -3.45
CA THR A 402 7.81 1.06 -3.30
C THR A 402 6.91 2.17 -3.85
N VAL A 403 6.05 1.79 -4.79
CA VAL A 403 5.18 2.72 -5.54
C VAL A 403 3.78 2.15 -5.64
N SER A 404 2.76 3.00 -5.51
CA SER A 404 1.39 2.63 -5.85
C SER A 404 0.72 3.67 -6.73
N PHE A 405 -0.31 3.25 -7.46
CA PHE A 405 -1.22 4.14 -8.17
C PHE A 405 -2.63 3.56 -8.17
N GLU A 406 -3.60 4.43 -8.31
CA GLU A 406 -5.00 4.09 -8.45
C GLU A 406 -5.35 3.93 -9.94
N GLN A 407 -6.29 3.06 -10.24
CA GLN A 407 -6.83 2.88 -11.57
C GLN A 407 -8.31 2.56 -11.45
N THR A 408 -9.16 3.47 -11.95
CA THR A 408 -10.62 3.40 -11.73
C THR A 408 -10.93 3.36 -10.24
N CYS A 409 -11.24 2.20 -9.66
CA CYS A 409 -11.42 2.04 -8.22
C CYS A 409 -10.54 0.96 -7.59
N GLY A 410 -9.64 0.39 -8.37
CA GLY A 410 -8.62 -0.53 -7.88
C GLY A 410 -7.27 0.14 -7.71
N ARG A 411 -6.31 -0.64 -7.24
CA ARG A 411 -4.96 -0.15 -6.93
C ARG A 411 -3.89 -1.13 -7.33
N VAL A 412 -2.77 -0.58 -7.76
CA VAL A 412 -1.55 -1.33 -8.06
C VAL A 412 -0.47 -0.88 -7.10
N LEU A 413 0.15 -1.84 -6.41
CA LEU A 413 1.32 -1.65 -5.55
C LEU A 413 2.49 -2.42 -6.12
N VAL A 414 3.66 -1.80 -6.18
CA VAL A 414 4.89 -2.41 -6.69
C VAL A 414 6.02 -2.18 -5.70
N SER A 415 6.81 -3.23 -5.44
CA SER A 415 8.12 -3.09 -4.81
C SER A 415 9.22 -3.57 -5.75
N SER A 416 10.37 -2.90 -5.75
CA SER A 416 11.57 -3.32 -6.49
C SER A 416 12.43 -4.32 -5.71
N TYR A 417 11.89 -4.91 -4.66
CA TYR A 417 12.54 -5.84 -3.74
C TYR A 417 11.54 -6.90 -3.29
N HIS A 418 12.03 -7.99 -2.70
CA HIS A 418 11.19 -9.06 -2.18
C HIS A 418 10.42 -8.62 -0.94
N CYS A 419 9.25 -9.23 -0.73
CA CYS A 419 8.49 -9.06 0.51
C CYS A 419 9.19 -9.76 1.67
N GLU A 420 9.52 -11.02 1.45
CA GLU A 420 10.07 -11.93 2.45
C GLU A 420 11.55 -11.68 2.73
N GLY A 421 11.93 -11.83 4.00
CA GLY A 421 13.32 -12.02 4.40
C GLY A 421 13.67 -13.51 4.51
N ASP A 422 14.93 -13.79 4.73
CA ASP A 422 15.54 -15.11 4.50
C ASP A 422 15.28 -16.18 5.56
N ASP A 423 14.90 -15.89 6.80
CA ASP A 423 14.88 -16.92 7.85
C ASP A 423 13.52 -17.31 8.45
N GLY A 424 12.48 -16.64 8.08
CA GLY A 424 11.11 -16.98 8.48
C GLY A 424 10.75 -16.79 9.96
N SER A 425 11.67 -16.45 10.85
CA SER A 425 11.41 -16.39 12.30
C SER A 425 10.92 -15.03 12.78
N LYS A 426 11.37 -13.94 12.17
CA LYS A 426 11.03 -12.56 12.54
C LYS A 426 10.53 -11.78 11.35
N LEU A 427 9.62 -10.83 11.62
CA LEU A 427 9.24 -9.83 10.64
C LEU A 427 10.37 -8.82 10.46
N LEU A 428 10.90 -8.72 9.26
CA LEU A 428 11.87 -7.69 8.90
C LEU A 428 11.20 -6.31 8.75
N ALA A 429 11.99 -5.25 8.82
CA ALA A 429 11.52 -3.89 8.61
C ALA A 429 10.82 -3.74 7.25
N GLN A 430 11.36 -4.33 6.17
CA GLN A 430 10.74 -4.33 4.84
C GLN A 430 9.40 -5.07 4.80
N GLU A 431 9.26 -6.20 5.50
CA GLU A 431 7.98 -6.93 5.58
C GLU A 431 6.92 -6.10 6.32
N LYS A 432 7.31 -5.41 7.39
CA LYS A 432 6.43 -4.48 8.10
C LYS A 432 6.04 -3.31 7.22
N ALA A 433 6.98 -2.70 6.50
CA ALA A 433 6.69 -1.60 5.58
C ALA A 433 5.74 -2.03 4.46
N LEU A 434 5.89 -3.25 3.94
CA LEU A 434 4.96 -3.81 2.95
C LEU A 434 3.58 -4.10 3.53
N LEU A 435 3.50 -4.60 4.77
CA LEU A 435 2.22 -4.71 5.47
C LEU A 435 1.51 -3.36 5.56
N TYR A 436 2.23 -2.33 6.01
CA TYR A 436 1.67 -0.98 6.12
C TYR A 436 1.10 -0.52 4.76
N THR A 437 1.93 -0.58 3.71
CA THR A 437 1.51 -0.14 2.37
C THR A 437 0.37 -0.99 1.80
N LEU A 438 0.36 -2.30 2.03
CA LEU A 438 -0.73 -3.18 1.60
C LEU A 438 -2.06 -2.83 2.30
N LEU A 439 -2.01 -2.53 3.59
CA LEU A 439 -3.17 -2.08 4.35
C LEU A 439 -3.63 -0.68 3.92
N GLU A 440 -2.72 0.25 3.61
CA GLU A 440 -3.06 1.59 3.10
C GLU A 440 -3.62 1.52 1.67
N VAL A 441 -3.04 0.71 0.80
CA VAL A 441 -3.58 0.44 -0.54
C VAL A 441 -4.92 -0.29 -0.45
N GLY A 442 -5.16 -1.02 0.64
CA GLY A 442 -6.43 -1.65 0.97
C GLY A 442 -7.54 -0.70 1.42
N VAL A 443 -7.26 0.59 1.65
CA VAL A 443 -8.27 1.56 2.10
C VAL A 443 -9.26 1.87 0.97
N CYS A 444 -10.49 2.17 1.38
CA CYS A 444 -11.64 2.49 0.52
C CYS A 444 -11.41 3.69 -0.42
N VAL A 445 -12.20 3.77 -1.48
CA VAL A 445 -12.27 4.92 -2.39
C VAL A 445 -13.21 5.98 -1.82
N GLY A 446 -12.83 7.25 -1.90
CA GLY A 446 -13.59 8.40 -1.36
C GLY A 446 -12.94 8.98 -0.11
N GLN A 447 -13.69 9.83 0.58
CA GLN A 447 -13.21 10.48 1.79
C GLN A 447 -13.53 9.64 3.02
N LEU A 448 -12.52 9.34 3.81
CA LEU A 448 -12.72 8.86 5.18
C LEU A 448 -13.38 9.97 6.01
N PRO A 449 -14.17 9.63 7.03
CA PRO A 449 -14.61 10.61 8.00
C PRO A 449 -13.44 11.44 8.52
N PRO A 450 -13.53 12.77 8.64
CA PRO A 450 -12.44 13.58 9.18
C PRO A 450 -12.11 13.12 10.60
N PRO A 451 -10.84 13.21 11.04
CA PRO A 451 -10.51 12.85 12.41
C PRO A 451 -11.37 13.66 13.39
N PRO A 452 -11.86 13.04 14.49
CA PRO A 452 -12.58 13.76 15.51
C PRO A 452 -11.70 14.86 16.11
N PRO A 453 -12.28 15.98 16.60
CA PRO A 453 -11.52 17.01 17.27
C PRO A 453 -10.77 16.41 18.48
N PRO A 454 -9.57 16.87 18.78
CA PRO A 454 -8.86 16.46 19.99
C PRO A 454 -9.67 16.88 21.24
N ARG A 455 -9.43 16.17 22.36
CA ARG A 455 -9.97 16.55 23.67
C ARG A 455 -9.57 17.97 24.06
#